data_64e722f387d62530a8bd63159efbb282
#
_entry.id   64e722f387d62530a8bd63159efbb282
#
_cell.length_a   1.000
_cell.length_b   1.000
_cell.length_c   1.000
_cell.angle_alpha   90.00
_cell.angle_beta   90.00
_cell.angle_gamma   90.00
#
_symmetry.space_group_name_H-M   'P 1'
#
loop_
_entity.id
_entity.type
_entity.pdbx_description
1 polymer ?
#
loop_
_entity_poly.entity_id
_entity_poly.type
_entity_poly.pdbx_seq_one_letter_code
_entity_poly.pdbx_strand_id
1 'polypeptide(L)'
;MDAASIDSYIANFAADWTAASSLGAKLELWAEEFWIASQGGGIENYNSYRRNGYPQNLQPMIEPDPGQFPLSMWYPQNLAANNSNVNQKADVSGRVFWNSNGPAVD
;
A
#
# COMPACT_ATOMS: atom_id res chain seq x y z
N MET A 1 23.58 -2.12 -15.63
CA MET A 1 22.46 -2.55 -16.52
C MET A 1 22.80 -2.00 -17.88
N ASP A 2 22.83 -2.83 -18.92
CA ASP A 2 23.12 -2.36 -20.28
C ASP A 2 21.83 -1.84 -20.99
N ALA A 3 22.00 -1.13 -22.10
CA ALA A 3 20.90 -0.55 -22.83
C ALA A 3 19.91 -1.62 -23.35
N ALA A 4 20.41 -2.77 -23.80
CA ALA A 4 19.55 -3.83 -24.31
C ALA A 4 18.66 -4.44 -23.21
N SER A 5 19.14 -4.54 -21.98
CA SER A 5 18.34 -4.99 -20.84
C SER A 5 17.23 -3.99 -20.50
N ILE A 6 17.52 -2.70 -20.61
CA ILE A 6 16.53 -1.62 -20.38
C ILE A 6 15.45 -1.67 -21.48
N ASP A 7 15.85 -1.77 -22.73
CA ASP A 7 14.91 -1.84 -23.86
C ASP A 7 14.01 -3.06 -23.76
N SER A 8 14.56 -4.22 -23.37
CA SER A 8 13.80 -5.45 -23.16
C SER A 8 12.78 -5.30 -22.02
N TYR A 9 13.17 -4.67 -20.92
CA TYR A 9 12.28 -4.43 -19.79
C TYR A 9 11.11 -3.52 -20.20
N ILE A 10 11.40 -2.40 -20.87
CA ILE A 10 10.36 -1.48 -21.36
C ILE A 10 9.41 -2.18 -22.33
N ALA A 11 9.93 -3.00 -23.26
CA ALA A 11 9.11 -3.74 -24.20
C ALA A 11 8.18 -4.74 -23.51
N ASN A 12 8.68 -5.48 -22.50
CA ASN A 12 7.89 -6.41 -21.72
C ASN A 12 6.78 -5.69 -20.94
N PHE A 13 7.12 -4.61 -20.24
CA PHE A 13 6.13 -3.81 -19.51
C PHE A 13 5.04 -3.25 -20.44
N ALA A 14 5.41 -2.76 -21.63
CA ALA A 14 4.46 -2.25 -22.61
C ALA A 14 3.52 -3.36 -23.13
N ALA A 15 4.02 -4.59 -23.30
CA ALA A 15 3.22 -5.74 -23.69
C ALA A 15 2.24 -6.13 -22.58
N ASP A 16 2.69 -6.21 -21.32
CA ASP A 16 1.86 -6.52 -20.16
C ASP A 16 0.78 -5.46 -19.94
N TRP A 17 1.14 -4.19 -20.06
CA TRP A 17 0.19 -3.07 -19.97
C TRP A 17 -0.89 -3.14 -21.05
N THR A 18 -0.52 -3.53 -22.27
CA THR A 18 -1.45 -3.68 -23.39
C THR A 18 -2.36 -4.89 -23.19
N ALA A 19 -1.83 -5.98 -22.64
CA ALA A 19 -2.58 -7.19 -22.31
C ALA A 19 -3.53 -7.01 -21.14
N ALA A 20 -3.24 -6.08 -20.23
CA ALA A 20 -4.08 -5.80 -19.06
C ALA A 20 -5.44 -5.22 -19.48
N SER A 21 -6.49 -6.04 -19.40
CA SER A 21 -7.85 -5.72 -19.88
C SER A 21 -8.69 -4.96 -18.84
N SER A 22 -8.32 -5.02 -17.56
CA SER A 22 -9.07 -4.38 -16.46
C SER A 22 -8.29 -3.24 -15.83
N LEU A 23 -9.01 -2.31 -15.19
CA LEU A 23 -8.40 -1.24 -14.40
C LEU A 23 -7.55 -1.82 -13.26
N GLY A 24 -8.04 -2.88 -12.59
CA GLY A 24 -7.30 -3.53 -11.51
C GLY A 24 -5.96 -4.10 -11.97
N ALA A 25 -5.93 -4.79 -13.12
CA ALA A 25 -4.69 -5.32 -13.69
C ALA A 25 -3.69 -4.20 -14.06
N LYS A 26 -4.18 -3.08 -14.55
CA LYS A 26 -3.33 -1.90 -14.83
C LYS A 26 -2.81 -1.24 -13.56
N LEU A 27 -3.64 -1.18 -12.52
CA LEU A 27 -3.23 -0.64 -11.22
C LEU A 27 -2.17 -1.53 -10.55
N GLU A 28 -2.27 -2.86 -10.70
CA GLU A 28 -1.25 -3.79 -10.21
C GLU A 28 0.12 -3.49 -10.83
N LEU A 29 0.19 -3.49 -12.17
CA LEU A 29 1.42 -3.18 -12.91
C LEU A 29 1.99 -1.82 -12.54
N TRP A 30 1.14 -0.79 -12.50
CA TRP A 30 1.57 0.56 -12.12
C TRP A 30 2.10 0.60 -10.68
N ALA A 31 1.43 -0.07 -9.76
CA ALA A 31 1.79 -0.05 -8.36
C ALA A 31 3.10 -0.78 -8.08
N GLU A 32 3.36 -1.89 -8.77
CA GLU A 32 4.65 -2.59 -8.71
C GLU A 32 5.80 -1.69 -9.13
N GLU A 33 5.68 -1.02 -10.28
CA GLU A 33 6.69 -0.08 -10.76
C GLU A 33 6.87 1.12 -9.83
N PHE A 34 5.77 1.67 -9.36
CA PHE A 34 5.80 2.77 -8.39
C PHE A 34 6.48 2.35 -7.09
N TRP A 35 6.22 1.13 -6.61
CA TRP A 35 6.82 0.60 -5.39
C TRP A 35 8.34 0.45 -5.52
N ILE A 36 8.81 -0.05 -6.66
CA ILE A 36 10.24 -0.19 -6.96
C ILE A 36 10.89 1.20 -7.11
N ALA A 37 10.30 2.07 -7.90
CA ALA A 37 10.82 3.42 -8.17
C ALA A 37 10.89 4.29 -6.91
N SER A 38 9.97 4.08 -5.97
CA SER A 38 9.88 4.82 -4.69
C SER A 38 10.68 4.16 -3.57
N GLN A 39 11.57 3.22 -3.87
CA GLN A 39 12.40 2.58 -2.86
C GLN A 39 13.19 3.63 -2.06
N GLY A 40 13.05 3.58 -0.74
CA GLY A 40 13.62 4.58 0.17
C GLY A 40 12.67 5.75 0.51
N GLY A 41 11.57 5.91 -0.23
CA GLY A 41 10.53 6.90 0.03
C GLY A 41 9.46 6.50 1.06
N GLY A 42 9.64 5.42 1.79
CA GLY A 42 8.83 4.77 2.82
C GLY A 42 7.35 5.17 2.93
N ILE A 43 7.08 6.42 3.28
CA ILE A 43 5.72 6.92 3.53
C ILE A 43 4.85 6.96 2.27
N GLU A 44 5.44 7.20 1.11
CA GLU A 44 4.69 7.30 -0.17
C GLU A 44 4.15 5.93 -0.58
N ASN A 45 4.94 4.89 -0.49
CA ASN A 45 4.52 3.52 -0.77
C ASN A 45 3.40 3.08 0.17
N TYR A 46 3.56 3.33 1.46
CA TYR A 46 2.54 3.04 2.46
C TYR A 46 1.23 3.79 2.19
N ASN A 47 1.30 5.08 1.88
CA ASN A 47 0.12 5.88 1.58
C ASN A 47 -0.55 5.47 0.26
N SER A 48 0.23 5.13 -0.75
CA SER A 48 -0.27 4.62 -2.02
C SER A 48 -1.04 3.31 -1.82
N TYR A 49 -0.44 2.35 -1.11
CA TYR A 49 -1.08 1.08 -0.79
C TYR A 49 -2.38 1.25 0.02
N ARG A 50 -2.36 2.09 1.04
CA ARG A 50 -3.57 2.41 1.84
C ARG A 50 -4.69 3.01 1.02
N ARG A 51 -4.36 3.77 -0.02
CA ARG A 51 -5.33 4.46 -0.87
C ARG A 51 -5.99 3.53 -1.89
N ASN A 52 -5.20 2.71 -2.56
CA ASN A 52 -5.63 1.94 -3.72
C ASN A 52 -5.63 0.42 -3.51
N GLY A 53 -4.94 -0.12 -2.49
CA GLY A 53 -4.84 -1.55 -2.23
C GLY A 53 -3.89 -2.30 -3.16
N TYR A 54 -3.06 -1.60 -3.90
CA TYR A 54 -2.10 -2.19 -4.85
C TYR A 54 -0.66 -1.83 -4.48
N PRO A 55 0.32 -2.70 -4.78
CA PRO A 55 0.19 -4.03 -5.38
C PRO A 55 -0.37 -5.06 -4.38
N GLN A 56 -1.05 -6.10 -4.89
CA GLN A 56 -1.67 -7.15 -4.06
C GLN A 56 -0.71 -8.29 -3.71
N ASN A 57 0.42 -8.35 -4.36
CA ASN A 57 1.45 -9.39 -4.18
C ASN A 57 2.51 -9.02 -3.13
N LEU A 58 2.23 -8.06 -2.25
CA LEU A 58 3.16 -7.73 -1.16
C LEU A 58 3.38 -8.93 -0.25
N GLN A 59 4.63 -9.12 0.14
CA GLN A 59 4.99 -10.18 1.08
C GLN A 59 4.26 -9.94 2.41
N PRO A 60 3.59 -10.97 2.96
CA PRO A 60 2.99 -10.87 4.29
C PRO A 60 4.07 -10.68 5.35
N MET A 61 3.68 -10.14 6.49
CA MET A 61 4.59 -10.00 7.63
C MET A 61 5.14 -11.36 8.06
N ILE A 62 6.44 -11.40 8.34
CA ILE A 62 7.15 -12.65 8.69
C ILE A 62 6.97 -12.99 10.18
N GLU A 63 6.66 -12.00 11.01
CA GLU A 63 6.51 -12.19 12.44
C GLU A 63 5.29 -13.07 12.78
N PRO A 64 5.40 -13.93 13.80
CA PRO A 64 4.25 -14.66 14.31
C PRO A 64 3.19 -13.69 14.87
N ASP A 65 1.95 -13.86 14.45
CA ASP A 65 0.81 -13.05 14.89
C ASP A 65 1.02 -11.52 14.72
N PRO A 66 1.30 -11.08 13.49
CA PRO A 66 1.67 -9.68 13.21
C PRO A 66 0.50 -8.69 13.37
N GLY A 67 -0.71 -9.19 13.65
CA GLY A 67 -1.92 -8.40 13.63
C GLY A 67 -2.35 -7.99 12.21
N GLN A 68 -3.22 -7.01 12.13
CA GLN A 68 -3.75 -6.51 10.87
C GLN A 68 -2.87 -5.39 10.31
N PHE A 69 -2.91 -5.21 8.97
CA PHE A 69 -2.22 -4.11 8.32
C PHE A 69 -2.69 -2.76 8.90
N PRO A 70 -1.76 -1.88 9.33
CA PRO A 70 -2.12 -0.61 9.96
C PRO A 70 -2.67 0.38 8.91
N LEU A 71 -3.98 0.59 8.90
CA LEU A 71 -4.67 1.56 8.06
C LEU A 71 -4.80 2.94 8.71
N SER A 72 -4.60 3.01 10.02
CA SER A 72 -4.59 4.27 10.78
C SER A 72 -3.55 4.20 11.90
N MET A 73 -3.30 5.32 12.54
CA MET A 73 -2.40 5.40 13.70
C MET A 73 -3.20 5.44 15.01
N TRP A 74 -2.59 4.99 16.08
CA TRP A 74 -3.10 5.22 17.43
C TRP A 74 -3.22 6.71 17.73
N TYR A 75 -4.19 7.09 18.52
CA TYR A 75 -4.19 8.46 19.06
C TYR A 75 -3.00 8.63 20.02
N PRO A 76 -2.37 9.80 20.05
CA PRO A 76 -1.34 10.08 21.04
C PRO A 76 -1.86 9.80 22.45
N GLN A 77 -1.04 9.15 23.27
CA GLN A 77 -1.49 8.71 24.61
C GLN A 77 -1.92 9.90 25.47
N ASN A 78 -1.24 11.03 25.38
CA ASN A 78 -1.61 12.24 26.10
C ASN A 78 -3.00 12.78 25.70
N LEU A 79 -3.40 12.62 24.45
CA LEU A 79 -4.74 13.01 23.99
C LEU A 79 -5.79 12.07 24.57
N ALA A 80 -5.58 10.75 24.46
CA ALA A 80 -6.53 9.74 24.95
C ALA A 80 -6.66 9.74 26.48
N ALA A 81 -5.56 10.05 27.21
CA ALA A 81 -5.56 10.07 28.67
C ALA A 81 -6.16 11.35 29.27
N ASN A 82 -6.04 12.49 28.59
CA ASN A 82 -6.42 13.79 29.14
C ASN A 82 -7.72 14.36 28.55
N ASN A 83 -8.31 13.71 27.54
CA ASN A 83 -9.54 14.18 26.92
C ASN A 83 -10.65 13.14 27.09
N SER A 84 -11.59 13.43 27.98
CA SER A 84 -12.72 12.52 28.26
C SER A 84 -13.65 12.27 27.07
N ASN A 85 -13.55 13.06 26.00
CA ASN A 85 -14.32 12.89 24.79
C ASN A 85 -13.64 12.01 23.73
N VAL A 86 -12.41 11.55 24.02
CA VAL A 86 -11.61 10.74 23.10
C VAL A 86 -11.28 9.40 23.76
N ASN A 87 -11.85 8.35 23.22
CA ASN A 87 -11.45 6.98 23.56
C ASN A 87 -10.32 6.52 22.64
N GLN A 88 -9.35 5.79 23.17
CA GLN A 88 -8.34 5.15 22.34
C GLN A 88 -9.01 4.15 21.39
N LYS A 89 -8.46 4.04 20.17
CA LYS A 89 -8.92 3.04 19.22
C LYS A 89 -8.69 1.63 19.76
N ALA A 90 -9.54 0.69 19.37
CA ALA A 90 -9.35 -0.73 19.71
C ALA A 90 -8.15 -1.33 18.95
N ASP A 91 -7.94 -0.89 17.71
CA ASP A 91 -6.87 -1.33 16.83
C ASP A 91 -6.53 -0.25 15.79
N VAL A 92 -5.60 -0.55 14.89
CA VAL A 92 -5.14 0.33 13.80
C VAL A 92 -5.72 -0.03 12.43
N SER A 93 -6.59 -1.03 12.35
CA SER A 93 -7.22 -1.50 11.10
C SER A 93 -8.32 -0.57 10.58
N GLY A 94 -8.81 0.33 11.44
CA GLY A 94 -9.84 1.31 11.06
C GLY A 94 -9.36 2.25 9.96
N ARG A 95 -10.12 2.32 8.86
CA ARG A 95 -9.81 3.19 7.73
C ARG A 95 -10.00 4.66 8.08
N VAL A 96 -9.17 5.52 7.50
CA VAL A 96 -9.35 6.97 7.52
C VAL A 96 -10.29 7.39 6.38
N PHE A 97 -10.89 8.57 6.45
CA PHE A 97 -11.94 9.03 5.53
C PHE A 97 -11.55 9.03 4.04
N TRP A 98 -10.27 9.20 3.72
CA TRP A 98 -9.77 9.19 2.34
C TRP A 98 -9.33 7.81 1.85
N ASN A 99 -9.34 6.81 2.72
CA ASN A 99 -8.98 5.43 2.40
C ASN A 99 -10.24 4.60 2.12
N SER A 100 -11.00 4.97 1.10
CA SER A 100 -12.26 4.28 0.75
C SER A 100 -12.01 2.98 -0.04
N ASN A 101 -10.94 2.92 -0.83
CA ASN A 101 -10.63 1.82 -1.75
C ASN A 101 -9.35 1.05 -1.37
N GLY A 102 -8.84 1.26 -0.16
CA GLY A 102 -7.66 0.56 0.32
C GLY A 102 -7.90 -0.95 0.51
N PRO A 103 -6.84 -1.72 0.89
CA PRO A 103 -6.93 -3.15 1.05
C PRO A 103 -8.06 -3.54 1.99
N ALA A 104 -8.71 -4.67 1.69
CA ALA A 104 -9.64 -5.27 2.62
C ALA A 104 -8.86 -5.68 3.88
N VAL A 105 -9.42 -5.41 5.04
CA VAL A 105 -8.93 -5.94 6.32
C VAL A 105 -9.84 -7.10 6.66
N ASP A 106 -9.30 -8.30 6.50
CA ASP A 106 -9.94 -9.55 6.91
C ASP A 106 -9.64 -9.82 8.39
#